data_269dd8fd23509ba61b049cda8d353b90
#
_entry.id   269dd8fd23509ba61b049cda8d353b90
#
_cell.length_a   1.000
_cell.length_b   1.000
_cell.length_c   1.000
_cell.angle_alpha   90.00
_cell.angle_beta   90.00
_cell.angle_gamma   90.00
#
_symmetry.space_group_name_H-M   'P 1'
#
loop_
_entity.id
_entity.type
_entity.pdbx_description
1 polymer ?
#
loop_
_entity_poly.entity_id
_entity_poly.type
_entity_poly.pdbx_seq_one_letter_code
_entity_poly.pdbx_strand_id
1 'polypeptide(L)'
;MINEVYQLIAPKLIDTAYKEIDLSKNEVILRPVKMSICKADQRYYQGLSNRAVLMKKLPMALIHECVAEVIYDPSGVFSVGEMLIPIPNTPTETDPVIAENYLRSSHFCSSGYDGFMRDYIQMPHDRLVKVPEGFDMRVASFSELVSVSVQSISRFEKFANSNRRKIGIWGDGNVGFITALMLHYLYPNAELYIFGTVEDKLNFFTFAKETFHVDAVPEGVSIDHAFECVGGPGSRPAINQMIDLIEPEGSISLMGVSENFVDINTRMVLEKGLNLFGSSRSGRKDFLRTMQIFAEHPEVGHYLENLIGDEFKVRDIPDIHKAFNADYMRNFGKTVIDWDK
;
A
#
# COMPACT_ATOMS: atom_id res chain seq x y z
N MET A 1 27.78 -5.98 -13.78
CA MET A 1 27.37 -7.15 -12.94
C MET A 1 26.09 -7.70 -13.52
N ILE A 2 25.95 -9.03 -13.66
CA ILE A 2 24.73 -9.65 -14.19
C ILE A 2 23.69 -9.75 -13.06
N ASN A 3 22.44 -9.47 -13.40
CA ASN A 3 21.28 -9.48 -12.51
C ASN A 3 20.22 -10.42 -13.09
N GLU A 4 19.81 -11.40 -12.35
CA GLU A 4 18.65 -12.24 -12.70
C GLU A 4 17.37 -11.51 -12.30
N VAL A 5 16.43 -11.40 -13.25
CA VAL A 5 15.15 -10.72 -13.09
C VAL A 5 14.03 -11.71 -13.42
N TYR A 6 13.19 -12.02 -12.44
CA TYR A 6 12.11 -13.00 -12.58
C TYR A 6 10.85 -12.30 -13.08
N GLN A 7 10.65 -12.33 -14.40
CA GLN A 7 9.58 -11.59 -15.06
C GLN A 7 8.34 -12.45 -15.30
N LEU A 8 7.18 -11.90 -14.96
CA LEU A 8 5.91 -12.43 -15.48
C LEU A 8 5.85 -12.09 -16.98
N ILE A 9 5.88 -13.11 -17.83
CA ILE A 9 5.81 -12.96 -19.30
C ILE A 9 4.39 -13.15 -19.83
N ALA A 10 3.59 -13.92 -19.11
CA ALA A 10 2.16 -14.10 -19.31
C ALA A 10 1.52 -14.50 -17.96
N PRO A 11 0.19 -14.43 -17.80
CA PRO A 11 -0.46 -14.88 -16.57
C PRO A 11 0.02 -16.27 -16.12
N LYS A 12 0.48 -16.36 -14.86
CA LYS A 12 1.05 -17.57 -14.24
C LYS A 12 2.29 -18.15 -14.96
N LEU A 13 2.95 -17.39 -15.80
CA LEU A 13 4.16 -17.80 -16.47
C LEU A 13 5.29 -16.83 -16.16
N ILE A 14 6.24 -17.30 -15.34
CA ILE A 14 7.44 -16.54 -14.94
C ILE A 14 8.64 -17.13 -15.67
N ASP A 15 9.50 -16.28 -16.19
CA ASP A 15 10.77 -16.64 -16.82
C ASP A 15 11.88 -15.73 -16.30
N THR A 16 13.13 -16.17 -16.42
CA THR A 16 14.32 -15.43 -16.01
C THR A 16 14.87 -14.61 -17.17
N ALA A 17 14.96 -13.31 -16.95
CA ALA A 17 15.69 -12.39 -17.83
C ALA A 17 17.03 -11.99 -17.19
N TYR A 18 18.08 -11.91 -17.97
CA TYR A 18 19.39 -11.45 -17.54
C TYR A 18 19.58 -9.99 -17.94
N LYS A 19 19.86 -9.12 -16.98
CA LYS A 19 20.10 -7.70 -17.19
C LYS A 19 21.45 -7.30 -16.61
N GLU A 20 22.07 -6.29 -17.19
CA GLU A 20 23.31 -5.74 -16.63
C GLU A 20 23.01 -4.62 -15.64
N ILE A 21 23.71 -4.64 -14.51
CA ILE A 21 23.78 -3.51 -13.58
C ILE A 21 24.91 -2.60 -14.03
N ASP A 22 24.57 -1.34 -14.26
CA ASP A 22 25.51 -0.31 -14.68
C ASP A 22 26.22 0.31 -13.46
N LEU A 23 27.41 -0.17 -13.16
CA LEU A 23 28.24 0.31 -12.04
C LEU A 23 28.78 1.74 -12.24
N SER A 24 28.63 2.33 -13.44
CA SER A 24 29.04 3.71 -13.69
C SER A 24 28.03 4.74 -13.16
N LYS A 25 26.81 4.29 -12.86
CA LYS A 25 25.79 5.14 -12.25
C LYS A 25 26.10 5.36 -10.78
N ASN A 26 25.86 6.58 -10.32
CA ASN A 26 25.92 6.91 -8.89
C ASN A 26 24.62 6.50 -8.17
N GLU A 27 24.30 5.20 -8.25
CA GLU A 27 23.09 4.60 -7.68
C GLU A 27 23.46 3.50 -6.70
N VAL A 28 22.61 3.31 -5.69
CA VAL A 28 22.77 2.28 -4.68
C VAL A 28 22.35 0.92 -5.24
N ILE A 29 23.15 -0.12 -4.97
CA ILE A 29 22.83 -1.50 -5.30
C ILE A 29 22.41 -2.22 -4.04
N LEU A 30 21.24 -2.81 -4.10
CA LEU A 30 20.58 -3.50 -2.98
C LEU A 30 20.30 -4.95 -3.36
N ARG A 31 20.28 -5.83 -2.37
CA ARG A 31 19.77 -7.20 -2.48
C ARG A 31 18.43 -7.28 -1.76
N PRO A 32 17.32 -7.67 -2.42
CA PRO A 32 16.07 -7.95 -1.74
C PRO A 32 16.26 -9.00 -0.63
N VAL A 33 15.62 -8.78 0.52
CA VAL A 33 15.67 -9.72 1.66
C VAL A 33 14.28 -10.21 2.01
N LYS A 34 13.34 -9.28 2.21
CA LYS A 34 11.93 -9.58 2.46
C LYS A 34 11.07 -8.82 1.46
N MET A 35 10.06 -9.49 0.94
CA MET A 35 9.07 -8.90 0.03
C MET A 35 7.67 -9.27 0.49
N SER A 36 6.68 -8.53 0.00
CA SER A 36 5.28 -8.82 0.29
C SER A 36 4.45 -8.74 -0.99
N ILE A 37 3.49 -9.66 -1.12
CA ILE A 37 2.61 -9.69 -2.29
C ILE A 37 1.47 -8.70 -2.10
N CYS A 38 1.28 -7.80 -3.08
CA CYS A 38 0.15 -6.89 -3.16
C CYS A 38 -0.98 -7.49 -4.01
N LYS A 39 -2.23 -7.10 -3.73
CA LYS A 39 -3.37 -7.50 -4.58
C LYS A 39 -3.24 -7.00 -6.03
N ALA A 40 -2.50 -5.92 -6.27
CA ALA A 40 -2.18 -5.45 -7.62
C ALA A 40 -1.27 -6.45 -8.37
N ASP A 41 -0.26 -7.02 -7.69
CA ASP A 41 0.61 -8.06 -8.25
C ASP A 41 -0.19 -9.32 -8.56
N GLN A 42 -1.08 -9.73 -7.65
CA GLN A 42 -1.99 -10.86 -7.88
C GLN A 42 -2.85 -10.68 -9.12
N ARG A 43 -3.37 -9.48 -9.36
CA ARG A 43 -4.20 -9.22 -10.55
C ARG A 43 -3.43 -9.43 -11.84
N TYR A 44 -2.14 -9.04 -11.88
CA TYR A 44 -1.27 -9.34 -13.04
C TYR A 44 -0.95 -10.82 -13.13
N TYR A 45 -0.53 -11.43 -12.02
CA TYR A 45 -0.16 -12.83 -11.98
C TYR A 45 -1.31 -13.76 -12.41
N GLN A 46 -2.53 -13.52 -11.93
CA GLN A 46 -3.72 -14.30 -12.27
C GLN A 46 -4.31 -13.95 -13.65
N GLY A 47 -3.87 -12.85 -14.29
CA GLY A 47 -4.45 -12.39 -15.55
C GLY A 47 -5.82 -11.73 -15.40
N LEU A 48 -6.16 -11.21 -14.21
CA LEU A 48 -7.46 -10.56 -13.93
C LEU A 48 -7.52 -9.12 -14.43
N SER A 49 -6.41 -8.53 -14.83
CA SER A 49 -6.38 -7.21 -15.45
C SER A 49 -6.84 -7.26 -16.91
N ASN A 50 -7.36 -6.14 -17.42
CA ASN A 50 -7.75 -6.04 -18.83
C ASN A 50 -6.62 -6.50 -19.76
N ARG A 51 -6.94 -7.30 -20.79
CA ARG A 51 -5.96 -7.88 -21.71
C ARG A 51 -5.06 -6.83 -22.37
N ALA A 52 -5.60 -5.69 -22.79
CA ALA A 52 -4.82 -4.62 -23.40
C ALA A 52 -3.82 -4.00 -22.40
N VAL A 53 -4.18 -3.92 -21.11
CA VAL A 53 -3.30 -3.47 -20.04
C VAL A 53 -2.16 -4.47 -19.82
N LEU A 54 -2.47 -5.78 -19.77
CA LEU A 54 -1.46 -6.84 -19.64
C LEU A 54 -0.47 -6.82 -20.81
N MET A 55 -0.96 -6.77 -22.05
CA MET A 55 -0.11 -6.71 -23.24
C MET A 55 0.83 -5.49 -23.28
N LYS A 56 0.41 -4.37 -22.69
CA LYS A 56 1.22 -3.15 -22.62
C LYS A 56 2.29 -3.21 -21.52
N LYS A 57 2.03 -3.93 -20.42
CA LYS A 57 2.87 -3.92 -19.22
C LYS A 57 3.85 -5.09 -19.13
N LEU A 58 3.46 -6.25 -19.66
CA LEU A 58 4.31 -7.45 -19.64
C LEU A 58 5.29 -7.45 -20.82
N PRO A 59 6.51 -8.03 -20.68
CA PRO A 59 7.02 -8.69 -19.46
C PRO A 59 7.50 -7.70 -18.41
N MET A 60 7.35 -8.05 -17.12
CA MET A 60 7.91 -7.29 -15.99
C MET A 60 8.05 -8.18 -14.76
N ALA A 61 9.07 -7.93 -13.93
CA ALA A 61 9.12 -8.49 -12.59
C ALA A 61 7.98 -7.90 -11.75
N LEU A 62 7.35 -8.75 -10.94
CA LEU A 62 6.30 -8.33 -10.01
C LEU A 62 6.91 -7.82 -8.69
N ILE A 63 6.04 -7.49 -7.76
CA ILE A 63 6.30 -7.01 -6.39
C ILE A 63 6.91 -5.61 -6.36
N HIS A 64 6.24 -4.75 -5.59
CA HIS A 64 6.62 -3.36 -5.33
C HIS A 64 6.71 -3.06 -3.83
N GLU A 65 6.65 -4.08 -2.99
CA GLU A 65 6.76 -4.02 -1.53
C GLU A 65 7.99 -4.84 -1.10
N CYS A 66 9.01 -4.20 -0.53
CA CYS A 66 10.30 -4.85 -0.29
C CYS A 66 11.10 -4.18 0.84
N VAL A 67 11.87 -4.99 1.55
CA VAL A 67 13.06 -4.60 2.33
C VAL A 67 14.28 -5.19 1.65
N ALA A 68 15.32 -4.40 1.49
CA ALA A 68 16.55 -4.81 0.83
C ALA A 68 17.79 -4.36 1.60
N GLU A 69 18.85 -5.15 1.51
CA GLU A 69 20.15 -4.90 2.10
C GLU A 69 21.05 -4.13 1.14
N VAL A 70 21.76 -3.13 1.61
CA VAL A 70 22.76 -2.39 0.83
C VAL A 70 23.97 -3.30 0.54
N ILE A 71 24.26 -3.51 -0.75
CA ILE A 71 25.44 -4.26 -1.18
C ILE A 71 26.56 -3.30 -1.62
N TYR A 72 26.19 -2.17 -2.24
CA TYR A 72 27.13 -1.17 -2.71
C TYR A 72 26.47 0.19 -2.77
N ASP A 73 27.13 1.20 -2.23
CA ASP A 73 26.74 2.60 -2.35
C ASP A 73 27.95 3.47 -2.69
N PRO A 74 28.09 3.94 -3.93
CA PRO A 74 29.20 4.80 -4.34
C PRO A 74 29.13 6.20 -3.73
N SER A 75 27.96 6.63 -3.25
CA SER A 75 27.76 7.95 -2.64
C SER A 75 28.17 8.00 -1.16
N GLY A 76 28.27 6.83 -0.49
CA GLY A 76 28.56 6.72 0.93
C GLY A 76 27.46 7.23 1.87
N VAL A 77 26.23 7.41 1.37
CA VAL A 77 25.06 7.82 2.17
C VAL A 77 24.60 6.68 3.05
N PHE A 78 24.69 5.45 2.55
CA PHE A 78 24.29 4.24 3.26
C PHE A 78 25.48 3.29 3.47
N SER A 79 25.47 2.57 4.58
CA SER A 79 26.50 1.57 4.87
C SER A 79 26.13 0.22 4.25
N VAL A 80 27.13 -0.55 3.81
CA VAL A 80 26.93 -1.94 3.38
C VAL A 80 26.33 -2.74 4.55
N GLY A 81 25.32 -3.57 4.27
CA GLY A 81 24.55 -4.32 5.26
C GLY A 81 23.37 -3.57 5.87
N GLU A 82 23.22 -2.28 5.59
CA GLU A 82 22.07 -1.49 6.08
C GLU A 82 20.77 -1.92 5.40
N MET A 83 19.66 -2.02 6.16
CA MET A 83 18.35 -2.43 5.67
C MET A 83 17.54 -1.21 5.24
N LEU A 84 17.13 -1.19 3.99
CA LEU A 84 16.39 -0.09 3.36
C LEU A 84 15.09 -0.57 2.72
N ILE A 85 14.15 0.34 2.59
CA ILE A 85 12.93 0.16 1.80
C ILE A 85 13.10 0.91 0.49
N PRO A 86 13.11 0.23 -0.66
CA PRO A 86 13.09 0.86 -1.96
C PRO A 86 11.69 1.40 -2.27
N ILE A 87 11.62 2.69 -2.62
CA ILE A 87 10.37 3.37 -2.99
C ILE A 87 10.03 3.00 -4.43
N PRO A 88 8.88 2.35 -4.70
CA PRO A 88 8.56 1.86 -6.05
C PRO A 88 8.25 2.96 -7.05
N ASN A 89 7.91 4.16 -6.60
CA ASN A 89 7.63 5.32 -7.46
C ASN A 89 8.91 6.10 -7.73
N THR A 90 9.30 6.21 -9.00
CA THR A 90 10.45 7.02 -9.44
C THR A 90 9.93 8.14 -10.35
N PRO A 91 9.85 9.39 -9.87
CA PRO A 91 9.49 10.53 -10.69
C PRO A 91 10.61 10.84 -11.68
N THR A 92 10.26 11.22 -12.90
CA THR A 92 11.21 11.65 -13.95
C THR A 92 11.30 13.17 -14.06
N GLU A 93 10.44 13.87 -13.33
CA GLU A 93 10.37 15.33 -13.26
C GLU A 93 9.91 15.77 -11.87
N THR A 94 10.01 17.05 -11.57
CA THR A 94 9.47 17.67 -10.37
C THR A 94 8.43 18.71 -10.74
N ASP A 95 7.35 18.80 -9.95
CA ASP A 95 6.30 19.79 -10.10
C ASP A 95 6.02 20.48 -8.76
N PRO A 96 5.90 21.82 -8.71
CA PRO A 96 5.68 22.54 -7.45
C PRO A 96 4.28 22.35 -6.86
N VAL A 97 3.32 21.86 -7.65
CA VAL A 97 1.91 21.71 -7.27
C VAL A 97 1.50 20.23 -7.21
N ILE A 98 1.91 19.46 -8.22
CA ILE A 98 1.53 18.06 -8.36
C ILE A 98 2.53 17.18 -7.60
N ALA A 99 2.03 16.40 -6.64
CA ALA A 99 2.85 15.46 -5.89
C ALA A 99 3.40 14.35 -6.80
N GLU A 100 4.61 13.87 -6.50
CA GLU A 100 5.37 12.91 -7.34
C GLU A 100 4.61 11.63 -7.67
N ASN A 101 3.74 11.16 -6.78
CA ASN A 101 2.91 9.96 -6.99
C ASN A 101 1.75 10.16 -8.00
N TYR A 102 1.46 11.41 -8.40
CA TYR A 102 0.45 11.75 -9.41
C TYR A 102 1.05 12.21 -10.74
N LEU A 103 2.37 12.38 -10.83
CA LEU A 103 3.02 12.72 -12.10
C LEU A 103 2.84 11.60 -13.11
N ARG A 104 2.39 11.94 -14.32
CA ARG A 104 2.12 10.96 -15.38
C ARG A 104 3.39 10.32 -15.94
N SER A 105 4.50 11.01 -15.84
CA SER A 105 5.83 10.58 -16.27
C SER A 105 6.52 9.62 -15.30
N SER A 106 6.02 9.50 -14.06
CA SER A 106 6.63 8.63 -13.04
C SER A 106 6.62 7.16 -13.45
N HIS A 107 7.73 6.49 -13.20
CA HIS A 107 7.86 5.05 -13.31
C HIS A 107 7.43 4.41 -11.99
N PHE A 108 6.65 3.34 -12.06
CA PHE A 108 6.24 2.60 -10.88
C PHE A 108 6.61 1.13 -11.03
N CYS A 109 7.42 0.61 -10.10
CA CYS A 109 7.83 -0.79 -10.07
C CYS A 109 6.61 -1.72 -10.06
N SER A 110 6.69 -2.85 -10.78
CA SER A 110 5.58 -3.79 -10.96
C SER A 110 4.33 -3.17 -11.64
N SER A 111 4.52 -2.09 -12.41
CA SER A 111 3.42 -1.48 -13.19
C SER A 111 3.90 -1.01 -14.57
N GLY A 112 4.41 -1.95 -15.38
CA GLY A 112 5.01 -1.69 -16.69
C GLY A 112 6.53 -1.50 -16.63
N TYR A 113 7.10 -1.55 -15.44
CA TYR A 113 8.53 -1.56 -15.14
C TYR A 113 8.82 -2.70 -14.20
N ASP A 114 10.05 -3.26 -14.20
CA ASP A 114 10.40 -4.35 -13.30
C ASP A 114 10.23 -3.95 -11.84
N GLY A 115 9.51 -4.80 -11.11
CA GLY A 115 9.43 -4.78 -9.66
C GLY A 115 10.66 -5.40 -8.98
N PHE A 116 10.49 -5.85 -7.76
CA PHE A 116 11.60 -6.27 -6.90
C PHE A 116 11.93 -7.77 -6.96
N MET A 117 11.21 -8.58 -7.75
CA MET A 117 11.56 -10.00 -7.97
C MET A 117 12.82 -10.12 -8.86
N ARG A 118 13.98 -9.83 -8.28
CA ARG A 118 15.30 -9.86 -8.93
C ARG A 118 16.41 -9.99 -7.88
N ASP A 119 17.61 -10.41 -8.29
CA ASP A 119 18.72 -10.59 -7.36
C ASP A 119 19.22 -9.26 -6.80
N TYR A 120 19.24 -8.22 -7.63
CA TYR A 120 19.71 -6.89 -7.24
C TYR A 120 18.78 -5.78 -7.73
N ILE A 121 18.59 -4.78 -6.89
CA ILE A 121 17.88 -3.54 -7.18
C ILE A 121 18.93 -2.44 -7.33
N GLN A 122 18.88 -1.67 -8.41
CA GLN A 122 19.69 -0.48 -8.59
C GLN A 122 18.78 0.75 -8.60
N MET A 123 18.98 1.68 -7.65
CA MET A 123 18.13 2.86 -7.46
C MET A 123 18.94 4.07 -6.98
N PRO A 124 18.48 5.30 -7.32
CA PRO A 124 19.02 6.51 -6.71
C PRO A 124 18.80 6.51 -5.18
N HIS A 125 19.75 7.08 -4.44
CA HIS A 125 19.70 7.13 -2.97
C HIS A 125 18.47 7.88 -2.43
N ASP A 126 17.90 8.83 -3.18
CA ASP A 126 16.67 9.53 -2.79
C ASP A 126 15.39 8.67 -2.95
N ARG A 127 15.48 7.51 -3.55
CA ARG A 127 14.41 6.50 -3.63
C ARG A 127 14.52 5.42 -2.55
N LEU A 128 15.29 5.66 -1.51
CA LEU A 128 15.55 4.72 -0.43
C LEU A 128 15.26 5.37 0.92
N VAL A 129 14.69 4.60 1.84
CA VAL A 129 14.46 5.02 3.23
C VAL A 129 14.94 3.93 4.20
N LYS A 130 15.53 4.35 5.33
CA LYS A 130 16.04 3.45 6.35
C LYS A 130 14.90 2.82 7.14
N VAL A 131 15.03 1.52 7.40
CA VAL A 131 14.17 0.84 8.38
C VAL A 131 14.65 1.22 9.79
N PRO A 132 13.77 1.57 10.73
CA PRO A 132 14.17 1.81 12.11
C PRO A 132 14.87 0.59 12.71
N GLU A 133 15.90 0.84 13.56
CA GLU A 133 16.66 -0.22 14.22
C GLU A 133 15.73 -1.11 15.08
N GLY A 134 15.87 -2.42 14.95
CA GLY A 134 15.07 -3.39 15.70
C GLY A 134 13.65 -3.59 15.21
N PHE A 135 13.21 -2.87 14.17
CA PHE A 135 11.87 -3.06 13.60
C PHE A 135 11.79 -4.38 12.82
N ASP A 136 10.64 -5.08 12.92
CA ASP A 136 10.43 -6.37 12.24
C ASP A 136 10.46 -6.22 10.71
N MET A 137 11.42 -6.90 10.06
CA MET A 137 11.60 -6.85 8.62
C MET A 137 10.43 -7.46 7.83
N ARG A 138 9.66 -8.38 8.45
CA ARG A 138 8.45 -8.94 7.84
C ARG A 138 7.38 -7.85 7.71
N VAL A 139 7.19 -7.08 8.78
CA VAL A 139 6.27 -5.91 8.79
C VAL A 139 6.82 -4.82 7.88
N ALA A 140 8.11 -4.53 7.96
CA ALA A 140 8.76 -3.52 7.12
C ALA A 140 8.60 -3.83 5.62
N SER A 141 8.49 -5.11 5.23
CA SER A 141 8.35 -5.50 3.81
C SER A 141 7.12 -4.93 3.13
N PHE A 142 6.03 -4.64 3.85
CA PHE A 142 4.82 -4.02 3.30
C PHE A 142 4.62 -2.55 3.70
N SER A 143 5.70 -1.86 4.02
CA SER A 143 5.67 -0.41 4.33
C SER A 143 5.16 0.45 3.17
N GLU A 144 5.23 -0.05 1.93
CA GLU A 144 4.59 0.63 0.79
C GLU A 144 3.10 0.79 1.04
N LEU A 145 2.41 -0.28 1.42
CA LEU A 145 0.98 -0.23 1.70
C LEU A 145 0.66 0.68 2.89
N VAL A 146 1.52 0.72 3.93
CA VAL A 146 1.38 1.66 5.05
C VAL A 146 1.54 3.10 4.57
N SER A 147 2.53 3.36 3.71
CA SER A 147 2.78 4.70 3.16
C SER A 147 1.62 5.22 2.30
N VAL A 148 0.86 4.34 1.64
CA VAL A 148 -0.38 4.69 0.92
C VAL A 148 -1.44 5.22 1.88
N SER A 149 -1.61 4.59 3.04
CA SER A 149 -2.52 5.08 4.09
C SER A 149 -2.04 6.41 4.68
N VAL A 150 -0.74 6.56 4.94
CA VAL A 150 -0.13 7.83 5.41
C VAL A 150 -0.31 8.94 4.39
N GLN A 151 -0.18 8.65 3.09
CA GLN A 151 -0.44 9.61 2.01
C GLN A 151 -1.90 10.05 1.99
N SER A 152 -2.85 9.12 2.17
CA SER A 152 -4.27 9.44 2.27
C SER A 152 -4.58 10.35 3.46
N ILE A 153 -3.96 10.07 4.61
CA ILE A 153 -4.08 10.91 5.81
C ILE A 153 -3.46 12.28 5.58
N SER A 154 -2.32 12.40 4.90
CA SER A 154 -1.71 13.68 4.54
C SER A 154 -2.62 14.52 3.62
N ARG A 155 -3.37 13.87 2.72
CA ARG A 155 -4.38 14.56 1.93
C ARG A 155 -5.61 14.95 2.75
N PHE A 156 -6.04 14.08 3.66
CA PHE A 156 -7.10 14.38 4.62
C PHE A 156 -6.76 15.62 5.47
N GLU A 157 -5.53 15.73 5.96
CA GLU A 157 -5.06 16.90 6.68
C GLU A 157 -5.19 18.20 5.88
N LYS A 158 -5.02 18.13 4.56
CA LYS A 158 -5.09 19.26 3.65
C LYS A 158 -6.52 19.68 3.30
N PHE A 159 -7.45 18.71 3.20
CA PHE A 159 -8.77 18.94 2.63
C PHE A 159 -9.91 18.90 3.66
N ALA A 160 -9.73 18.17 4.77
CA ALA A 160 -10.75 18.07 5.80
C ALA A 160 -10.78 19.30 6.70
N ASN A 161 -11.98 19.66 7.17
CA ASN A 161 -12.14 20.69 8.20
C ASN A 161 -11.54 20.25 9.55
N SER A 162 -11.59 21.13 10.55
CA SER A 162 -10.96 20.89 11.87
C SER A 162 -11.77 19.99 12.82
N ASN A 163 -13.04 19.68 12.50
CA ASN A 163 -13.85 18.80 13.33
C ASN A 163 -13.50 17.32 13.00
N ARG A 164 -12.54 16.77 13.71
CA ARG A 164 -11.97 15.42 13.45
C ARG A 164 -12.13 14.50 14.66
N ARG A 165 -13.30 14.53 15.28
CA ARG A 165 -13.54 13.74 16.49
C ARG A 165 -14.03 12.31 16.17
N LYS A 166 -14.86 12.18 15.14
CA LYS A 166 -15.44 10.91 14.73
C LYS A 166 -15.04 10.59 13.30
N ILE A 167 -14.20 9.60 13.12
CA ILE A 167 -13.71 9.21 11.80
C ILE A 167 -14.18 7.79 11.49
N GLY A 168 -14.90 7.65 10.37
CA GLY A 168 -15.37 6.36 9.88
C GLY A 168 -14.42 5.75 8.84
N ILE A 169 -14.17 4.45 8.94
CA ILE A 169 -13.37 3.69 7.98
C ILE A 169 -14.23 2.53 7.44
N TRP A 170 -14.50 2.54 6.14
CA TRP A 170 -15.20 1.46 5.45
C TRP A 170 -14.21 0.52 4.80
N GLY A 171 -14.26 -0.75 5.21
CA GLY A 171 -13.42 -1.83 4.73
C GLY A 171 -12.65 -2.52 5.84
N ASP A 172 -12.92 -3.81 6.02
CA ASP A 172 -12.30 -4.71 6.99
C ASP A 172 -11.06 -5.44 6.44
N GLY A 173 -10.53 -4.98 5.31
CA GLY A 173 -9.32 -5.51 4.67
C GLY A 173 -8.03 -4.84 5.14
N ASN A 174 -6.90 -5.24 4.54
CA ASN A 174 -5.57 -4.74 4.90
C ASN A 174 -5.47 -3.19 4.85
N VAL A 175 -6.02 -2.56 3.80
CA VAL A 175 -5.97 -1.08 3.66
C VAL A 175 -6.79 -0.41 4.76
N GLY A 176 -8.00 -0.93 5.07
CA GLY A 176 -8.83 -0.40 6.14
C GLY A 176 -8.17 -0.52 7.51
N PHE A 177 -7.59 -1.70 7.81
CA PHE A 177 -6.87 -1.92 9.06
C PHE A 177 -5.67 -0.96 9.22
N ILE A 178 -4.82 -0.87 8.21
CA ILE A 178 -3.65 0.00 8.23
C ILE A 178 -4.07 1.48 8.33
N THR A 179 -5.09 1.90 7.58
CA THR A 179 -5.57 3.29 7.63
C THR A 179 -6.11 3.64 9.01
N ALA A 180 -6.91 2.76 9.61
CA ALA A 180 -7.43 2.93 10.96
C ALA A 180 -6.29 2.98 12.00
N LEU A 181 -5.31 2.07 11.89
CA LEU A 181 -4.15 2.05 12.77
C LEU A 181 -3.32 3.32 12.68
N MET A 182 -3.04 3.82 11.47
CA MET A 182 -2.31 5.08 11.28
C MET A 182 -3.09 6.28 11.83
N LEU A 183 -4.41 6.30 11.65
CA LEU A 183 -5.28 7.33 12.25
C LEU A 183 -5.26 7.27 13.79
N HIS A 184 -5.25 6.07 14.38
CA HIS A 184 -5.17 5.90 15.83
C HIS A 184 -3.93 6.58 16.43
N TYR A 185 -2.76 6.43 15.78
CA TYR A 185 -1.53 7.06 16.26
C TYR A 185 -1.42 8.55 15.92
N LEU A 186 -1.89 8.96 14.75
CA LEU A 186 -1.81 10.36 14.31
C LEU A 186 -2.91 11.25 14.92
N TYR A 187 -4.04 10.67 15.31
CA TYR A 187 -5.20 11.35 15.90
C TYR A 187 -5.68 10.63 17.18
N PRO A 188 -4.87 10.62 18.26
CA PRO A 188 -5.17 9.83 19.47
C PRO A 188 -6.45 10.26 20.20
N ASN A 189 -6.97 11.45 19.89
CA ASN A 189 -8.23 11.95 20.45
C ASN A 189 -9.45 11.70 19.54
N ALA A 190 -9.27 11.10 18.36
CA ALA A 190 -10.36 10.76 17.47
C ALA A 190 -10.99 9.42 17.86
N GLU A 191 -12.30 9.35 17.80
CA GLU A 191 -13.06 8.11 17.88
C GLU A 191 -13.12 7.47 16.49
N LEU A 192 -12.56 6.28 16.36
CA LEU A 192 -12.54 5.54 15.09
C LEU A 192 -13.68 4.54 15.05
N TYR A 193 -14.49 4.62 14.01
CA TYR A 193 -15.63 3.75 13.74
C TYR A 193 -15.34 2.92 12.49
N ILE A 194 -15.36 1.61 12.61
CA ILE A 194 -15.01 0.69 11.52
C ILE A 194 -16.27 0.03 10.99
N PHE A 195 -16.43 0.06 9.67
CA PHE A 195 -17.56 -0.53 8.97
C PHE A 195 -17.07 -1.64 8.04
N GLY A 196 -17.48 -2.87 8.30
CA GLY A 196 -17.03 -4.05 7.56
C GLY A 196 -18.14 -5.06 7.31
N THR A 197 -17.79 -6.14 6.64
CA THR A 197 -18.71 -7.22 6.25
C THR A 197 -18.37 -8.56 6.89
N VAL A 198 -17.19 -8.70 7.51
CA VAL A 198 -16.71 -9.96 8.09
C VAL A 198 -16.35 -9.74 9.55
N GLU A 199 -17.14 -10.32 10.45
CA GLU A 199 -17.02 -10.13 11.90
C GLU A 199 -15.63 -10.53 12.43
N ASP A 200 -15.10 -11.67 11.98
CA ASP A 200 -13.76 -12.13 12.38
C ASP A 200 -12.65 -11.10 12.02
N LYS A 201 -12.81 -10.36 10.92
CA LYS A 201 -11.87 -9.29 10.56
C LYS A 201 -12.06 -8.03 11.40
N LEU A 202 -13.31 -7.68 11.71
CA LEU A 202 -13.63 -6.55 12.57
C LEU A 202 -13.01 -6.71 13.96
N ASN A 203 -12.88 -7.95 14.46
CA ASN A 203 -12.27 -8.25 15.75
C ASN A 203 -10.77 -7.89 15.84
N PHE A 204 -10.07 -7.68 14.72
CA PHE A 204 -8.69 -7.21 14.74
C PHE A 204 -8.57 -5.71 15.09
N PHE A 205 -9.61 -4.91 14.94
CA PHE A 205 -9.58 -3.46 15.19
C PHE A 205 -9.76 -3.12 16.67
N THR A 206 -8.98 -3.75 17.54
CA THR A 206 -9.09 -3.63 19.02
C THR A 206 -8.84 -2.22 19.55
N PHE A 207 -8.22 -1.35 18.77
CA PHE A 207 -7.95 0.06 19.07
C PHE A 207 -9.08 1.01 18.62
N ALA A 208 -10.08 0.51 17.87
CA ALA A 208 -11.21 1.32 17.44
C ALA A 208 -12.20 1.58 18.60
N LYS A 209 -12.94 2.66 18.50
CA LYS A 209 -14.03 2.97 19.41
C LYS A 209 -15.15 1.94 19.30
N GLU A 210 -15.51 1.60 18.06
CA GLU A 210 -16.58 0.64 17.78
C GLU A 210 -16.44 0.08 16.36
N THR A 211 -16.91 -1.15 16.17
CA THR A 211 -16.95 -1.82 14.86
C THR A 211 -18.38 -2.19 14.52
N PHE A 212 -18.79 -2.01 13.28
CA PHE A 212 -20.15 -2.29 12.80
C PHE A 212 -20.12 -3.20 11.57
N HIS A 213 -21.05 -4.16 11.56
CA HIS A 213 -21.43 -4.78 10.30
C HIS A 213 -22.22 -3.75 9.46
N VAL A 214 -21.90 -3.58 8.18
CA VAL A 214 -22.49 -2.53 7.33
C VAL A 214 -24.03 -2.61 7.23
N ASP A 215 -24.60 -3.81 7.37
CA ASP A 215 -26.05 -4.03 7.33
C ASP A 215 -26.73 -3.86 8.70
N ALA A 216 -25.97 -3.59 9.77
CA ALA A 216 -26.47 -3.53 11.16
C ALA A 216 -25.99 -2.27 11.90
N VAL A 217 -25.81 -1.16 11.18
CA VAL A 217 -25.41 0.11 11.79
C VAL A 217 -26.61 0.68 12.58
N PRO A 218 -26.45 1.00 13.89
CA PRO A 218 -27.53 1.56 14.69
C PRO A 218 -27.99 2.92 14.19
N GLU A 219 -29.27 3.25 14.44
CA GLU A 219 -29.78 4.60 14.21
C GLU A 219 -29.04 5.63 15.07
N GLY A 220 -28.78 6.81 14.51
CA GLY A 220 -28.11 7.92 15.21
C GLY A 220 -26.58 7.86 15.18
N VAL A 221 -25.97 6.85 14.58
CA VAL A 221 -24.53 6.87 14.28
C VAL A 221 -24.25 7.97 13.28
N SER A 222 -23.30 8.87 13.62
CA SER A 222 -22.81 9.91 12.71
C SER A 222 -21.30 10.05 12.81
N ILE A 223 -20.68 10.51 11.74
CA ILE A 223 -19.24 10.69 11.61
C ILE A 223 -18.91 12.06 11.03
N ASP A 224 -17.76 12.62 11.39
CA ASP A 224 -17.29 13.89 10.83
C ASP A 224 -16.63 13.70 9.46
N HIS A 225 -15.86 12.62 9.29
CA HIS A 225 -15.11 12.30 8.08
C HIS A 225 -15.04 10.79 7.84
N ALA A 226 -14.78 10.39 6.59
CA ALA A 226 -14.73 8.99 6.19
C ALA A 226 -13.54 8.63 5.28
N PHE A 227 -13.12 7.36 5.37
CA PHE A 227 -12.15 6.73 4.48
C PHE A 227 -12.77 5.50 3.81
N GLU A 228 -12.81 5.51 2.48
CA GLU A 228 -13.28 4.39 1.66
C GLU A 228 -12.08 3.48 1.33
N CYS A 229 -12.05 2.30 1.95
CA CYS A 229 -10.99 1.30 1.80
C CYS A 229 -11.52 -0.04 1.22
N VAL A 230 -12.70 -0.05 0.62
CA VAL A 230 -13.38 -1.26 0.14
C VAL A 230 -12.91 -1.65 -1.26
N GLY A 231 -13.07 -0.76 -2.22
CA GLY A 231 -12.77 -1.04 -3.62
C GLY A 231 -13.77 -1.97 -4.32
N GLY A 232 -13.62 -2.07 -5.63
CA GLY A 232 -14.43 -2.96 -6.47
C GLY A 232 -15.94 -2.66 -6.40
N PRO A 233 -16.80 -3.69 -6.55
CA PRO A 233 -18.26 -3.51 -6.50
C PRO A 233 -18.77 -3.00 -5.15
N GLY A 234 -18.03 -3.23 -4.07
CA GLY A 234 -18.38 -2.80 -2.72
C GLY A 234 -18.24 -1.28 -2.50
N SER A 235 -17.50 -0.56 -3.34
CA SER A 235 -17.34 0.89 -3.20
C SER A 235 -18.68 1.64 -3.32
N ARG A 236 -19.58 1.19 -4.19
CA ARG A 236 -20.89 1.85 -4.38
C ARG A 236 -21.74 1.90 -3.11
N PRO A 237 -22.09 0.77 -2.47
CA PRO A 237 -22.84 0.80 -1.22
C PRO A 237 -22.06 1.50 -0.10
N ALA A 238 -20.75 1.30 0.01
CA ALA A 238 -19.92 1.92 1.03
C ALA A 238 -19.95 3.46 0.93
N ILE A 239 -19.67 4.03 -0.25
CA ILE A 239 -19.67 5.48 -0.43
C ILE A 239 -21.05 6.10 -0.17
N ASN A 240 -22.12 5.46 -0.62
CA ASN A 240 -23.46 5.97 -0.35
C ASN A 240 -23.81 5.91 1.15
N GLN A 241 -23.43 4.85 1.86
CA GLN A 241 -23.61 4.77 3.32
C GLN A 241 -22.77 5.84 4.04
N MET A 242 -21.54 6.13 3.58
CA MET A 242 -20.73 7.24 4.10
C MET A 242 -21.47 8.59 3.91
N ILE A 243 -22.01 8.83 2.71
CA ILE A 243 -22.77 10.06 2.40
C ILE A 243 -23.98 10.20 3.31
N ASP A 244 -24.64 9.10 3.67
CA ASP A 244 -25.81 9.13 4.57
C ASP A 244 -25.39 9.46 6.01
N LEU A 245 -24.29 8.86 6.51
CA LEU A 245 -23.87 8.95 7.91
C LEU A 245 -22.99 10.17 8.23
N ILE A 246 -22.37 10.79 7.22
CA ILE A 246 -21.42 11.88 7.42
C ILE A 246 -22.15 13.20 7.71
N GLU A 247 -21.62 13.96 8.65
CA GLU A 247 -22.10 15.30 9.00
C GLU A 247 -21.84 16.31 7.86
N PRO A 248 -22.59 17.43 7.79
CA PRO A 248 -22.34 18.47 6.81
C PRO A 248 -20.90 18.99 6.83
N GLU A 249 -20.38 19.37 5.65
CA GLU A 249 -19.00 19.80 5.41
C GLU A 249 -17.95 18.71 5.69
N GLY A 250 -18.37 17.48 5.90
CA GLY A 250 -17.48 16.32 6.06
C GLY A 250 -16.70 16.01 4.81
N SER A 251 -15.63 15.23 4.96
CA SER A 251 -14.75 14.83 3.85
C SER A 251 -14.67 13.32 3.73
N ILE A 252 -14.70 12.82 2.50
CA ILE A 252 -14.56 11.40 2.17
C ILE A 252 -13.28 11.20 1.35
N SER A 253 -12.33 10.42 1.89
CA SER A 253 -11.16 9.98 1.15
C SER A 253 -11.47 8.68 0.40
N LEU A 254 -11.29 8.70 -0.92
CA LEU A 254 -11.50 7.54 -1.78
C LEU A 254 -10.14 6.84 -2.01
N MET A 255 -9.99 5.63 -1.49
CA MET A 255 -8.77 4.82 -1.59
C MET A 255 -9.01 3.49 -2.32
N GLY A 256 -10.23 2.98 -2.28
CA GLY A 256 -10.60 1.73 -2.92
C GLY A 256 -10.56 1.81 -4.44
N VAL A 257 -9.88 0.86 -5.08
CA VAL A 257 -9.78 0.80 -6.55
C VAL A 257 -10.99 0.09 -7.13
N SER A 258 -11.77 0.78 -7.95
CA SER A 258 -12.87 0.22 -8.76
C SER A 258 -12.53 0.26 -10.24
N GLU A 259 -12.79 -0.85 -10.96
CA GLU A 259 -12.56 -0.91 -12.42
C GLU A 259 -13.69 -0.25 -13.22
N ASN A 260 -14.89 -0.25 -12.66
CA ASN A 260 -16.09 0.34 -13.27
C ASN A 260 -16.45 1.64 -12.56
N PHE A 261 -17.26 2.45 -13.24
CA PHE A 261 -17.84 3.64 -12.64
C PHE A 261 -18.69 3.27 -11.42
N VAL A 262 -18.66 4.17 -10.42
CA VAL A 262 -19.38 4.01 -9.16
C VAL A 262 -20.45 5.08 -9.07
N ASP A 263 -21.73 4.67 -9.02
CA ASP A 263 -22.86 5.59 -8.86
C ASP A 263 -22.97 6.02 -7.40
N ILE A 264 -22.95 7.34 -7.16
CA ILE A 264 -23.09 7.92 -5.82
C ILE A 264 -24.22 8.95 -5.76
N ASN A 265 -24.76 9.21 -4.58
CA ASN A 265 -25.80 10.19 -4.33
C ASN A 265 -25.24 11.62 -4.35
N THR A 266 -25.02 12.16 -5.56
CA THR A 266 -24.46 13.51 -5.76
C THR A 266 -25.36 14.61 -5.21
N ARG A 267 -26.69 14.40 -5.11
CA ARG A 267 -27.61 15.34 -4.49
C ARG A 267 -27.26 15.56 -3.01
N MET A 268 -27.05 14.49 -2.26
CA MET A 268 -26.67 14.61 -0.85
C MET A 268 -25.25 15.14 -0.65
N VAL A 269 -24.33 14.87 -1.58
CA VAL A 269 -23.00 15.51 -1.60
C VAL A 269 -23.14 17.03 -1.69
N LEU A 270 -24.05 17.53 -2.58
CA LEU A 270 -24.32 18.95 -2.74
C LEU A 270 -25.02 19.53 -1.49
N GLU A 271 -26.09 18.88 -1.01
CA GLU A 271 -26.91 19.41 0.10
C GLU A 271 -26.12 19.47 1.42
N LYS A 272 -25.23 18.51 1.68
CA LYS A 272 -24.35 18.49 2.86
C LYS A 272 -23.03 19.27 2.67
N GLY A 273 -22.73 19.77 1.47
CA GLY A 273 -21.47 20.45 1.19
C GLY A 273 -20.24 19.55 1.34
N LEU A 274 -20.34 18.27 0.98
CA LEU A 274 -19.28 17.29 1.21
C LEU A 274 -18.09 17.50 0.29
N ASN A 275 -16.89 17.18 0.82
CA ASN A 275 -15.65 17.15 0.05
C ASN A 275 -15.23 15.70 -0.22
N LEU A 276 -15.24 15.27 -1.49
CA LEU A 276 -14.75 13.96 -1.92
C LEU A 276 -13.39 14.13 -2.62
N PHE A 277 -12.36 13.43 -2.15
CA PHE A 277 -11.04 13.47 -2.75
C PHE A 277 -10.43 12.07 -2.88
N GLY A 278 -9.68 11.86 -3.97
CA GLY A 278 -8.98 10.59 -4.21
C GLY A 278 -7.60 10.55 -3.57
N SER A 279 -7.16 9.34 -3.19
CA SER A 279 -5.81 9.06 -2.74
C SER A 279 -5.31 7.76 -3.39
N SER A 280 -4.13 7.81 -4.00
CA SER A 280 -3.52 6.65 -4.68
C SER A 280 -2.01 6.74 -4.67
N ARG A 281 -1.36 5.60 -4.44
CA ARG A 281 0.09 5.50 -4.32
C ARG A 281 0.63 6.37 -3.19
N SER A 282 1.95 6.52 -3.12
CA SER A 282 2.64 7.37 -2.14
C SER A 282 3.94 7.89 -2.74
N GLY A 283 4.51 8.92 -2.13
CA GLY A 283 5.79 9.48 -2.51
C GLY A 283 6.81 9.39 -1.36
N ARG A 284 8.05 9.82 -1.63
CA ARG A 284 9.14 9.77 -0.65
C ARG A 284 8.75 10.35 0.72
N LYS A 285 8.05 11.47 0.76
CA LYS A 285 7.63 12.11 2.02
C LYS A 285 6.74 11.21 2.88
N ASP A 286 5.90 10.40 2.23
CA ASP A 286 4.96 9.51 2.91
C ASP A 286 5.70 8.29 3.48
N PHE A 287 6.71 7.78 2.77
CA PHE A 287 7.61 6.75 3.29
C PHE A 287 8.43 7.26 4.48
N LEU A 288 9.00 8.47 4.40
CA LEU A 288 9.73 9.06 5.53
C LEU A 288 8.82 9.23 6.74
N ARG A 289 7.59 9.71 6.56
CA ARG A 289 6.60 9.82 7.64
C ARG A 289 6.23 8.45 8.21
N THR A 290 6.10 7.43 7.37
CA THR A 290 5.86 6.05 7.81
C THR A 290 7.00 5.55 8.70
N MET A 291 8.25 5.73 8.29
CA MET A 291 9.41 5.34 9.10
C MET A 291 9.51 6.13 10.40
N GLN A 292 9.13 7.41 10.38
CA GLN A 292 9.05 8.21 11.60
C GLN A 292 8.00 7.65 12.56
N ILE A 293 6.80 7.30 12.08
CA ILE A 293 5.76 6.67 12.91
C ILE A 293 6.26 5.36 13.51
N PHE A 294 6.95 4.52 12.74
CA PHE A 294 7.52 3.26 13.23
C PHE A 294 8.60 3.47 14.31
N ALA A 295 9.40 4.53 14.18
CA ALA A 295 10.43 4.87 15.15
C ALA A 295 9.85 5.46 16.45
N GLU A 296 8.83 6.32 16.34
CA GLU A 296 8.16 6.97 17.47
C GLU A 296 7.20 6.04 18.21
N HIS A 297 6.62 5.07 17.51
CA HIS A 297 5.60 4.12 17.98
C HIS A 297 5.96 2.67 17.61
N PRO A 298 6.98 2.06 18.24
CA PRO A 298 7.38 0.69 17.90
C PRO A 298 6.27 -0.35 18.05
N GLU A 299 5.29 -0.09 18.91
CA GLU A 299 4.11 -0.94 19.13
C GLU A 299 3.20 -1.05 17.89
N VAL A 300 3.31 -0.14 16.92
CA VAL A 300 2.66 -0.26 15.60
C VAL A 300 3.03 -1.57 14.94
N GLY A 301 4.30 -2.00 15.09
CA GLY A 301 4.78 -3.27 14.57
C GLY A 301 3.94 -4.45 15.05
N HIS A 302 3.60 -4.51 16.33
CA HIS A 302 2.80 -5.61 16.91
C HIS A 302 1.37 -5.68 16.35
N TYR A 303 0.76 -4.52 16.07
CA TYR A 303 -0.55 -4.52 15.40
C TYR A 303 -0.45 -4.99 13.95
N LEU A 304 0.59 -4.54 13.24
CA LEU A 304 0.83 -4.91 11.84
C LEU A 304 1.23 -6.37 11.67
N GLU A 305 1.85 -7.01 12.67
CA GLU A 305 2.12 -8.46 12.68
C GLU A 305 0.83 -9.27 12.48
N ASN A 306 -0.32 -8.81 12.95
CA ASN A 306 -1.62 -9.47 12.74
C ASN A 306 -1.99 -9.58 11.24
N LEU A 307 -1.37 -8.77 10.39
CA LEU A 307 -1.54 -8.87 8.94
C LEU A 307 -0.61 -9.90 8.30
N ILE A 308 0.39 -10.43 9.00
CA ILE A 308 1.28 -11.46 8.45
C ILE A 308 0.52 -12.78 8.44
N GLY A 309 0.22 -13.26 7.25
CA GLY A 309 -0.49 -14.51 7.07
C GLY A 309 0.44 -15.70 6.88
N ASP A 310 1.10 -15.80 5.73
CA ASP A 310 2.05 -16.86 5.42
C ASP A 310 3.43 -16.27 5.09
N GLU A 311 4.47 -17.03 5.42
CA GLU A 311 5.83 -16.74 5.01
C GLU A 311 6.33 -17.87 4.07
N PHE A 312 6.91 -17.48 2.93
CA PHE A 312 7.48 -18.40 1.96
C PHE A 312 8.95 -18.08 1.72
N LYS A 313 9.80 -19.09 1.90
CA LYS A 313 11.18 -19.02 1.46
C LYS A 313 11.25 -19.32 -0.02
N VAL A 314 11.72 -18.34 -0.81
CA VAL A 314 11.78 -18.41 -2.27
C VAL A 314 13.23 -18.55 -2.73
N ARG A 315 13.53 -19.65 -3.41
CA ARG A 315 14.84 -19.97 -3.99
C ARG A 315 14.79 -20.15 -5.51
N ASP A 316 13.61 -20.44 -6.03
CA ASP A 316 13.39 -20.74 -7.46
C ASP A 316 12.00 -20.30 -7.92
N ILE A 317 11.73 -20.43 -9.22
CA ILE A 317 10.44 -20.08 -9.81
C ILE A 317 9.27 -20.91 -9.24
N PRO A 318 9.40 -22.24 -9.02
CA PRO A 318 8.38 -23.02 -8.32
C PRO A 318 7.97 -22.46 -6.95
N ASP A 319 8.90 -21.94 -6.17
CA ASP A 319 8.60 -21.33 -4.87
C ASP A 319 7.84 -20.01 -5.02
N ILE A 320 8.16 -19.20 -6.05
CA ILE A 320 7.38 -18.00 -6.40
C ILE A 320 5.93 -18.39 -6.68
N HIS A 321 5.70 -19.43 -7.50
CA HIS A 321 4.35 -19.90 -7.81
C HIS A 321 3.59 -20.37 -6.57
N LYS A 322 4.25 -21.05 -5.62
CA LYS A 322 3.64 -21.46 -4.35
C LYS A 322 3.18 -20.25 -3.54
N ALA A 323 4.03 -19.23 -3.39
CA ALA A 323 3.71 -18.01 -2.65
C ALA A 323 2.51 -17.26 -3.26
N PHE A 324 2.51 -17.06 -4.60
CA PHE A 324 1.40 -16.39 -5.28
C PHE A 324 0.09 -17.20 -5.22
N ASN A 325 0.15 -18.52 -5.33
CA ASN A 325 -1.05 -19.37 -5.23
C ASN A 325 -1.63 -19.34 -3.80
N ALA A 326 -0.81 -19.38 -2.77
CA ALA A 326 -1.25 -19.27 -1.38
C ALA A 326 -1.88 -17.90 -1.10
N ASP A 327 -1.24 -16.81 -1.54
CA ASP A 327 -1.78 -15.46 -1.39
C ASP A 327 -3.14 -15.29 -2.08
N TYR A 328 -3.33 -15.91 -3.26
CA TYR A 328 -4.60 -15.83 -3.99
C TYR A 328 -5.77 -16.41 -3.20
N MET A 329 -5.52 -17.46 -2.43
CA MET A 329 -6.55 -18.12 -1.58
C MET A 329 -6.83 -17.34 -0.29
N ARG A 330 -6.05 -16.32 0.00
CA ARG A 330 -6.14 -15.52 1.23
C ARG A 330 -7.06 -14.31 1.06
N ASN A 331 -8.00 -14.17 1.97
CA ASN A 331 -8.94 -13.05 1.98
C ASN A 331 -8.52 -11.87 2.86
N PHE A 332 -7.58 -12.08 3.81
CA PHE A 332 -7.07 -11.08 4.73
C PHE A 332 -5.61 -11.37 5.09
N GLY A 333 -4.84 -10.33 5.29
CA GLY A 333 -3.41 -10.43 5.61
C GLY A 333 -2.50 -10.35 4.38
N LYS A 334 -1.21 -10.46 4.63
CA LYS A 334 -0.12 -10.34 3.67
C LYS A 334 0.64 -11.66 3.57
N THR A 335 1.03 -12.02 2.38
CA THR A 335 2.00 -13.10 2.17
C THR A 335 3.38 -12.48 2.08
N VAL A 336 4.25 -12.85 3.01
CA VAL A 336 5.65 -12.41 3.08
C VAL A 336 6.54 -13.42 2.37
N ILE A 337 7.47 -12.94 1.60
CA ILE A 337 8.49 -13.74 0.90
C ILE A 337 9.85 -13.46 1.55
N ASP A 338 10.52 -14.53 1.98
CA ASP A 338 11.93 -14.55 2.33
C ASP A 338 12.73 -14.86 1.05
N TRP A 339 13.40 -13.84 0.51
CA TRP A 339 14.08 -13.94 -0.77
C TRP A 339 15.49 -14.49 -0.58
N ASP A 340 15.64 -15.80 -0.74
CA ASP A 340 16.88 -16.57 -0.50
C ASP A 340 17.58 -16.90 -1.83
N LYS A 341 17.90 -15.83 -2.61
CA LYS A 341 18.52 -15.91 -3.95
C LYS A 341 19.95 -15.39 -3.93
#